data_163bf323000b8f35f92ff91d35c2480c
#
_entry.id   163bf323000b8f35f92ff91d35c2480c
#
_cell.length_a   1.000
_cell.length_b   1.000
_cell.length_c   1.000
_cell.angle_alpha   90.00
_cell.angle_beta   90.00
_cell.angle_gamma   90.00
#
_symmetry.space_group_name_H-M   'P 1'
#
loop_
_entity.id
_entity.type
_entity.pdbx_description
1 polymer ?
#
loop_
_entity_poly.entity_id
_entity_poly.type
_entity_poly.pdbx_seq_one_letter_code
_entity_poly.pdbx_strand_id
1 'polypeptide(L)'
;MTRGGGVLRVIVVDDEAPARDELTFLLQQCKAAEVVGETGFAVEAERLCETQQPQVAFIDLCMPGLNGLALAELLRKKCPDLEIVIVSAHDEGAIAGFDARITDYLLKPIRLDRLRRTLERVTARLHVLAGAERLERFAVRRRGSYVVVELRDVVYFESRGELVWAVTERDRFALGQTLTTLADELDEKVYFQCHRSCIVRIDRIRTIEPAGARSYRLLLDHPDDPRVPLARDRSAKLRERIPFLR
;
A
#
# COMPACT_ATOMS: atom_id res chain seq x y z
N MET A 1 -5.90 21.59 -13.82
CA MET A 1 -7.03 20.74 -14.25
C MET A 1 -6.83 19.41 -13.58
N THR A 2 -7.49 19.20 -12.46
CA THR A 2 -7.49 18.00 -11.64
C THR A 2 -8.24 16.90 -12.40
N ARG A 3 -7.52 15.85 -12.83
CA ARG A 3 -8.13 14.66 -13.43
C ARG A 3 -8.86 13.89 -12.33
N GLY A 4 -10.15 13.57 -12.59
CA GLY A 4 -11.13 13.09 -11.67
C GLY A 4 -10.77 11.79 -10.96
N GLY A 5 -10.45 11.89 -9.70
CA GLY A 5 -10.60 10.81 -8.76
C GLY A 5 -12.09 10.61 -8.51
N GLY A 6 -12.61 9.40 -8.74
CA GLY A 6 -14.00 9.07 -8.39
C GLY A 6 -14.22 9.27 -6.90
N VAL A 7 -15.45 9.61 -6.51
CA VAL A 7 -15.85 9.74 -5.11
C VAL A 7 -15.78 8.36 -4.46
N LEU A 8 -15.07 8.22 -3.34
CA LEU A 8 -14.90 6.96 -2.61
C LEU A 8 -16.24 6.53 -1.98
N ARG A 9 -16.65 5.29 -2.22
CA ARG A 9 -17.81 4.69 -1.57
C ARG A 9 -17.40 4.17 -0.19
N VAL A 10 -18.00 4.72 0.85
CA VAL A 10 -17.62 4.50 2.25
C VAL A 10 -18.75 3.91 3.06
N ILE A 11 -18.46 2.96 3.95
CA ILE A 11 -19.36 2.60 5.06
C ILE A 11 -18.78 3.07 6.39
N VAL A 12 -19.67 3.44 7.32
CA VAL A 12 -19.34 3.85 8.68
C VAL A 12 -19.93 2.83 9.66
N VAL A 13 -19.07 2.26 10.51
CA VAL A 13 -19.45 1.23 11.47
C VAL A 13 -19.01 1.66 12.86
N ASP A 14 -19.98 2.04 13.70
CA ASP A 14 -19.77 2.54 15.04
C ASP A 14 -21.08 2.33 15.83
N ASP A 15 -21.07 1.79 17.03
CA ASP A 15 -22.29 1.54 17.79
C ASP A 15 -22.94 2.85 18.33
N GLU A 16 -22.15 3.92 18.44
CA GLU A 16 -22.62 5.24 18.87
C GLU A 16 -23.17 6.05 17.69
N ALA A 17 -24.49 6.29 17.64
CA ALA A 17 -25.10 7.08 16.58
C ALA A 17 -24.50 8.50 16.44
N PRO A 18 -24.21 9.25 17.52
CA PRO A 18 -23.59 10.56 17.39
C PRO A 18 -22.20 10.51 16.73
N ALA A 19 -21.41 9.47 16.97
CA ALA A 19 -20.10 9.31 16.36
C ALA A 19 -20.21 9.01 14.86
N ARG A 20 -21.20 8.21 14.45
CA ARG A 20 -21.53 8.01 13.02
C ARG A 20 -21.90 9.29 12.33
N ASP A 21 -22.82 10.07 12.95
CA ASP A 21 -23.29 11.34 12.40
C ASP A 21 -22.12 12.35 12.22
N GLU A 22 -21.23 12.46 13.22
CA GLU A 22 -20.05 13.31 13.16
C GLU A 22 -19.11 12.89 12.02
N LEU A 23 -18.77 11.62 11.93
CA LEU A 23 -17.86 11.13 10.88
C LEU A 23 -18.48 11.29 9.48
N THR A 24 -19.75 10.98 9.31
CA THR A 24 -20.50 11.18 8.08
C THR A 24 -20.50 12.66 7.65
N PHE A 25 -20.74 13.57 8.59
CA PHE A 25 -20.66 15.01 8.32
C PHE A 25 -19.26 15.44 7.86
N LEU A 26 -18.20 14.96 8.52
CA LEU A 26 -16.81 15.24 8.14
C LEU A 26 -16.45 14.66 6.76
N LEU A 27 -16.89 13.46 6.43
CA LEU A 27 -16.71 12.84 5.13
C LEU A 27 -17.37 13.65 4.01
N GLN A 28 -18.60 14.13 4.23
CA GLN A 28 -19.32 15.03 3.29
C GLN A 28 -18.55 16.33 3.05
N GLN A 29 -17.95 16.93 4.09
CA GLN A 29 -17.10 18.12 3.94
C GLN A 29 -15.84 17.87 3.09
N CYS A 30 -15.33 16.66 3.06
CA CYS A 30 -14.15 16.32 2.25
C CYS A 30 -14.44 16.27 0.74
N LYS A 31 -15.71 16.10 0.32
CA LYS A 31 -16.14 15.97 -1.10
C LYS A 31 -15.43 14.85 -1.89
N ALA A 32 -14.62 14.05 -1.22
CA ALA A 32 -13.86 12.95 -1.80
C ALA A 32 -14.47 11.59 -1.47
N ALA A 33 -15.52 11.55 -0.65
CA ALA A 33 -16.16 10.33 -0.16
C ALA A 33 -17.69 10.49 -0.12
N GLU A 34 -18.39 9.40 -0.42
CA GLU A 34 -19.84 9.25 -0.31
C GLU A 34 -20.12 8.10 0.68
N VAL A 35 -20.89 8.38 1.73
CA VAL A 35 -21.31 7.36 2.69
C VAL A 35 -22.48 6.60 2.08
N VAL A 36 -22.24 5.33 1.75
CA VAL A 36 -23.22 4.43 1.11
C VAL A 36 -23.93 3.53 2.10
N GLY A 37 -23.52 3.57 3.36
CA GLY A 37 -24.19 2.84 4.45
C GLY A 37 -23.56 3.18 5.81
N GLU A 38 -24.40 3.09 6.84
CA GLU A 38 -24.02 3.28 8.24
C GLU A 38 -24.67 2.22 9.10
N THR A 39 -23.94 1.73 10.11
CA THR A 39 -24.51 0.75 11.04
C THR A 39 -23.76 0.72 12.37
N GLY A 40 -24.44 0.31 13.43
CA GLY A 40 -23.83 -0.01 14.72
C GLY A 40 -23.60 -1.52 14.93
N PHE A 41 -23.87 -2.36 13.93
CA PHE A 41 -23.88 -3.81 14.10
C PHE A 41 -22.97 -4.51 13.09
N ALA A 42 -22.17 -5.46 13.55
CA ALA A 42 -21.23 -6.22 12.73
C ALA A 42 -21.92 -6.99 11.58
N VAL A 43 -23.06 -7.66 11.88
CA VAL A 43 -23.83 -8.42 10.88
C VAL A 43 -24.35 -7.51 9.75
N GLU A 44 -24.78 -6.32 10.10
CA GLU A 44 -25.25 -5.34 9.12
C GLU A 44 -24.09 -4.78 8.30
N ALA A 45 -22.91 -4.58 8.90
CA ALA A 45 -21.70 -4.17 8.19
C ALA A 45 -21.31 -5.19 7.11
N GLU A 46 -21.43 -6.50 7.41
CA GLU A 46 -21.21 -7.55 6.41
C GLU A 46 -22.22 -7.44 5.24
N ARG A 47 -23.51 -7.25 5.56
CA ARG A 47 -24.54 -7.07 4.54
C ARG A 47 -24.31 -5.82 3.69
N LEU A 48 -23.89 -4.70 4.30
CA LEU A 48 -23.54 -3.48 3.58
C LEU A 48 -22.35 -3.70 2.65
N CYS A 49 -21.33 -4.44 3.06
CA CYS A 49 -20.21 -4.78 2.20
C CYS A 49 -20.65 -5.58 0.97
N GLU A 50 -21.54 -6.56 1.12
CA GLU A 50 -22.03 -7.39 0.02
C GLU A 50 -22.92 -6.60 -0.94
N THR A 51 -23.83 -5.76 -0.40
CA THR A 51 -24.86 -5.08 -1.21
C THR A 51 -24.39 -3.74 -1.78
N GLN A 52 -23.59 -2.99 -1.03
CA GLN A 52 -23.13 -1.65 -1.42
C GLN A 52 -21.74 -1.66 -2.06
N GLN A 53 -20.98 -2.76 -1.91
CA GLN A 53 -19.61 -2.87 -2.44
C GLN A 53 -18.77 -1.61 -2.14
N PRO A 54 -18.61 -1.23 -0.85
CA PRO A 54 -17.82 -0.08 -0.48
C PRO A 54 -16.35 -0.30 -0.79
N GLN A 55 -15.63 0.80 -1.02
CA GLN A 55 -14.18 0.79 -1.20
C GLN A 55 -13.45 0.94 0.13
N VAL A 56 -14.12 1.56 1.12
CA VAL A 56 -13.55 1.86 2.44
C VAL A 56 -14.56 1.59 3.54
N ALA A 57 -14.12 0.98 4.62
CA ALA A 57 -14.87 0.90 5.87
C ALA A 57 -14.13 1.66 6.98
N PHE A 58 -14.80 2.63 7.58
CA PHE A 58 -14.41 3.22 8.85
C PHE A 58 -15.07 2.42 9.97
N ILE A 59 -14.28 1.83 10.85
CA ILE A 59 -14.76 0.89 11.87
C ILE A 59 -14.29 1.37 13.24
N ASP A 60 -15.25 1.58 14.16
CA ASP A 60 -14.90 1.83 15.55
C ASP A 60 -14.20 0.62 16.16
N LEU A 61 -13.15 0.88 16.95
CA LEU A 61 -12.38 -0.17 17.60
C LEU A 61 -13.17 -0.88 18.70
N CYS A 62 -13.96 -0.12 19.47
CA CYS A 62 -14.59 -0.55 20.72
C CYS A 62 -16.09 -0.73 20.58
N MET A 63 -16.54 -1.72 19.83
CA MET A 63 -17.97 -2.02 19.71
C MET A 63 -18.40 -3.16 20.63
N PRO A 64 -19.64 -3.14 21.18
CA PRO A 64 -20.17 -4.24 21.98
C PRO A 64 -20.23 -5.55 21.19
N GLY A 65 -19.74 -6.62 21.79
CA GLY A 65 -19.84 -7.97 21.24
C GLY A 65 -18.70 -8.35 20.29
N LEU A 66 -18.35 -7.55 19.31
CA LEU A 66 -17.27 -7.83 18.39
C LEU A 66 -16.31 -6.63 18.31
N ASN A 67 -15.05 -6.84 18.62
CA ASN A 67 -14.01 -5.83 18.46
C ASN A 67 -13.85 -5.43 17.00
N GLY A 68 -13.66 -4.14 16.73
CA GLY A 68 -13.51 -3.59 15.39
C GLY A 68 -12.40 -4.24 14.55
N LEU A 69 -11.32 -4.73 15.17
CA LEU A 69 -10.26 -5.47 14.47
C LEU A 69 -10.75 -6.85 13.99
N ALA A 70 -11.50 -7.55 14.82
CA ALA A 70 -12.09 -8.84 14.43
C ALA A 70 -13.12 -8.65 13.31
N LEU A 71 -13.92 -7.57 13.34
CA LEU A 71 -14.80 -7.21 12.25
C LEU A 71 -14.01 -6.89 10.97
N ALA A 72 -12.92 -6.14 11.07
CA ALA A 72 -12.07 -5.82 9.93
C ALA A 72 -11.52 -7.07 9.23
N GLU A 73 -11.09 -8.09 10.00
CA GLU A 73 -10.66 -9.38 9.44
C GLU A 73 -11.80 -10.14 8.75
N LEU A 74 -13.00 -10.09 9.34
CA LEU A 74 -14.18 -10.74 8.78
C LEU A 74 -14.59 -10.10 7.45
N LEU A 75 -14.68 -8.77 7.41
CA LEU A 75 -15.02 -8.02 6.20
C LEU A 75 -14.03 -8.25 5.08
N ARG A 76 -12.74 -8.35 5.37
CA ARG A 76 -11.71 -8.65 4.36
C ARG A 76 -11.79 -10.03 3.76
N LYS A 77 -12.21 -11.03 4.52
CA LYS A 77 -12.43 -12.37 3.97
C LYS A 77 -13.53 -12.37 2.92
N LYS A 78 -14.53 -11.51 3.08
CA LYS A 78 -15.66 -11.35 2.16
C LYS A 78 -15.38 -10.36 1.03
N CYS A 79 -14.68 -9.27 1.34
CA CYS A 79 -14.36 -8.17 0.43
C CYS A 79 -12.84 -7.93 0.46
N PRO A 80 -12.02 -8.68 -0.30
CA PRO A 80 -10.55 -8.62 -0.24
C PRO A 80 -9.96 -7.26 -0.58
N ASP A 81 -10.64 -6.49 -1.43
CA ASP A 81 -10.21 -5.17 -1.91
C ASP A 81 -10.70 -4.01 -1.01
N LEU A 82 -11.40 -4.32 0.09
CA LEU A 82 -11.90 -3.32 1.03
C LEU A 82 -10.75 -2.72 1.85
N GLU A 83 -10.57 -1.42 1.75
CA GLU A 83 -9.65 -0.68 2.61
C GLU A 83 -10.28 -0.42 3.99
N ILE A 84 -9.51 -0.64 5.04
CA ILE A 84 -10.00 -0.52 6.43
C ILE A 84 -9.32 0.64 7.13
N VAL A 85 -10.13 1.52 7.72
CA VAL A 85 -9.68 2.58 8.61
C VAL A 85 -10.29 2.34 9.99
N ILE A 86 -9.44 2.15 11.00
CA ILE A 86 -9.91 2.04 12.39
C ILE A 86 -10.10 3.41 12.98
N VAL A 87 -11.19 3.59 13.71
CA VAL A 87 -11.51 4.80 14.48
C VAL A 87 -11.51 4.43 15.97
N SER A 88 -10.93 5.25 16.84
CA SER A 88 -10.87 4.93 18.27
C SER A 88 -10.78 6.18 19.14
N ALA A 89 -11.33 6.10 20.35
CA ALA A 89 -11.16 7.11 21.39
C ALA A 89 -9.82 6.96 22.15
N HIS A 90 -9.10 5.86 21.98
CA HIS A 90 -7.87 5.54 22.72
C HIS A 90 -6.64 5.64 21.85
N ASP A 91 -5.61 6.32 22.35
CA ASP A 91 -4.27 6.44 21.74
C ASP A 91 -3.43 5.21 22.13
N GLU A 92 -3.91 4.02 21.82
CA GLU A 92 -3.13 2.82 22.06
C GLU A 92 -2.24 2.54 20.84
N GLY A 93 -0.98 2.95 20.95
CA GLY A 93 0.11 2.47 20.11
C GLY A 93 0.31 0.94 20.14
N ALA A 94 -0.58 0.21 20.81
CA ALA A 94 -0.68 -1.24 20.89
C ALA A 94 -1.01 -1.92 19.57
N ILE A 95 -1.42 -1.18 18.55
CA ILE A 95 -1.70 -1.75 17.21
C ILE A 95 -0.42 -1.98 16.40
N ALA A 96 0.73 -1.62 16.92
CA ALA A 96 2.04 -1.94 16.30
C ALA A 96 2.32 -3.46 16.14
N GLY A 97 1.47 -4.33 16.68
CA GLY A 97 1.56 -5.79 16.54
C GLY A 97 0.51 -6.40 15.61
N PHE A 98 -0.46 -5.64 15.14
CA PHE A 98 -1.47 -6.14 14.23
C PHE A 98 -1.02 -6.02 12.79
N ASP A 99 -1.07 -7.15 12.13
CA ASP A 99 -0.64 -7.45 10.77
C ASP A 99 -1.04 -6.36 9.77
N ALA A 100 -0.14 -6.01 8.92
CA ALA A 100 0.01 -4.94 7.94
C ALA A 100 -1.17 -4.67 6.96
N ARG A 101 -2.41 -4.89 7.35
CA ARG A 101 -3.58 -4.74 6.47
C ARG A 101 -4.58 -3.63 6.83
N ILE A 102 -4.37 -2.88 7.91
CA ILE A 102 -5.14 -1.67 8.23
C ILE A 102 -4.53 -0.50 7.48
N THR A 103 -5.36 0.22 6.74
CA THR A 103 -4.89 1.32 5.89
C THR A 103 -4.50 2.53 6.71
N ASP A 104 -5.29 2.83 7.74
CA ASP A 104 -5.03 3.95 8.63
C ASP A 104 -5.77 3.82 9.96
N TYR A 105 -5.37 4.67 10.92
CA TYR A 105 -5.94 4.76 12.25
C TYR A 105 -6.29 6.21 12.57
N LEU A 106 -7.52 6.47 13.02
CA LEU A 106 -8.02 7.80 13.39
C LEU A 106 -8.40 7.84 14.86
N LEU A 107 -7.89 8.84 15.58
CA LEU A 107 -8.27 9.15 16.94
C LEU A 107 -9.50 10.07 16.98
N LYS A 108 -10.46 9.73 17.83
CA LYS A 108 -11.56 10.64 18.22
C LYS A 108 -11.05 11.70 19.22
N PRO A 109 -11.42 12.98 19.06
CA PRO A 109 -12.27 13.55 18.02
C PRO A 109 -11.54 13.64 16.67
N ILE A 110 -12.24 13.28 15.59
CA ILE A 110 -11.64 13.24 14.26
C ILE A 110 -11.43 14.65 13.71
N ARG A 111 -10.20 14.98 13.40
CA ARG A 111 -9.87 16.27 12.78
C ARG A 111 -9.99 16.19 11.27
N LEU A 112 -10.58 17.20 10.66
CA LEU A 112 -10.83 17.23 9.20
C LEU A 112 -9.52 17.11 8.38
N ASP A 113 -8.43 17.76 8.83
CA ASP A 113 -7.13 17.66 8.18
C ASP A 113 -6.55 16.24 8.22
N ARG A 114 -6.77 15.51 9.32
CA ARG A 114 -6.35 14.13 9.47
C ARG A 114 -7.18 13.19 8.62
N LEU A 115 -8.50 13.38 8.57
CA LEU A 115 -9.40 12.62 7.72
C LEU A 115 -9.06 12.80 6.22
N ARG A 116 -8.75 14.01 5.78
CA ARG A 116 -8.32 14.26 4.39
C ARG A 116 -7.06 13.46 4.02
N ARG A 117 -6.05 13.44 4.88
CA ARG A 117 -4.82 12.64 4.66
C ARG A 117 -5.12 11.14 4.62
N THR A 118 -6.05 10.67 5.43
CA THR A 118 -6.50 9.27 5.40
C THR A 118 -7.16 8.94 4.06
N LEU A 119 -8.07 9.80 3.57
CA LEU A 119 -8.71 9.60 2.26
C LEU A 119 -7.72 9.66 1.10
N GLU A 120 -6.72 10.54 1.14
CA GLU A 120 -5.63 10.59 0.16
C GLU A 120 -4.84 9.26 0.16
N ARG A 121 -4.50 8.72 1.34
CA ARG A 121 -3.81 7.45 1.48
C ARG A 121 -4.63 6.27 0.96
N VAL A 122 -5.91 6.23 1.31
CA VAL A 122 -6.86 5.21 0.80
C VAL A 122 -6.97 5.28 -0.72
N THR A 123 -7.14 6.48 -1.27
CA THR A 123 -7.23 6.69 -2.72
C THR A 123 -5.97 6.18 -3.43
N ALA A 124 -4.79 6.51 -2.92
CA ALA A 124 -3.53 6.03 -3.48
C ALA A 124 -3.46 4.50 -3.48
N ARG A 125 -3.88 3.82 -2.40
CA ARG A 125 -3.90 2.36 -2.31
C ARG A 125 -4.90 1.73 -3.27
N LEU A 126 -6.11 2.28 -3.36
CA LEU A 126 -7.14 1.79 -4.29
C LEU A 126 -6.72 1.96 -5.75
N HIS A 127 -6.01 3.03 -6.11
CA HIS A 127 -5.43 3.19 -7.44
C HIS A 127 -4.42 2.09 -7.75
N VAL A 128 -3.62 1.69 -6.77
CA VAL A 128 -2.70 0.55 -6.89
C VAL A 128 -3.47 -0.77 -7.07
N LEU A 129 -4.55 -0.99 -6.31
CA LEU A 129 -5.38 -2.21 -6.37
C LEU A 129 -6.23 -2.31 -7.65
N ALA A 130 -6.77 -1.19 -8.13
CA ALA A 130 -7.66 -1.17 -9.30
C ALA A 130 -6.93 -1.38 -10.64
N GLY A 131 -5.61 -1.53 -10.64
CA GLY A 131 -4.83 -1.61 -11.89
C GLY A 131 -4.94 -0.34 -12.73
N ALA A 132 -5.50 0.74 -12.18
CA ALA A 132 -5.54 2.04 -12.81
C ALA A 132 -4.14 2.65 -12.74
N GLU A 133 -3.43 2.48 -13.84
CA GLU A 133 -2.08 2.98 -14.11
C GLU A 133 -1.02 2.42 -13.12
N ARG A 134 -0.74 1.10 -13.18
CA ARG A 134 0.60 0.63 -12.81
C ARG A 134 1.57 1.58 -13.47
N LEU A 135 2.51 2.06 -12.70
CA LEU A 135 3.55 2.92 -13.24
C LEU A 135 4.20 2.21 -14.43
N GLU A 136 3.75 2.50 -15.65
CA GLU A 136 4.32 1.90 -16.87
C GLU A 136 5.55 2.69 -17.31
N ARG A 137 5.56 3.98 -17.00
CA ARG A 137 6.62 4.91 -17.37
C ARG A 137 6.64 6.11 -16.44
N PHE A 138 7.81 6.70 -16.26
CA PHE A 138 7.99 7.90 -15.46
C PHE A 138 8.92 8.89 -16.19
N ALA A 139 8.79 10.17 -15.87
CA ALA A 139 9.64 11.21 -16.46
C ALA A 139 10.66 11.71 -15.42
N VAL A 140 11.93 11.67 -15.77
CA VAL A 140 13.02 12.14 -14.92
C VAL A 140 13.69 13.38 -15.53
N ARG A 141 13.94 14.40 -14.72
CA ARG A 141 14.63 15.61 -15.17
C ARG A 141 16.11 15.32 -15.42
N ARG A 142 16.59 15.55 -16.64
CA ARG A 142 18.00 15.38 -17.03
C ARG A 142 18.43 16.57 -17.89
N ARG A 143 19.45 17.31 -17.44
CA ARG A 143 20.05 18.44 -18.20
C ARG A 143 19.03 19.46 -18.74
N GLY A 144 18.01 19.80 -17.93
CA GLY A 144 17.00 20.81 -18.31
C GLY A 144 15.80 20.30 -19.09
N SER A 145 15.78 19.03 -19.53
CA SER A 145 14.65 18.35 -20.16
C SER A 145 14.13 17.19 -19.30
N TYR A 146 12.99 16.62 -19.68
CA TYR A 146 12.48 15.40 -19.09
C TYR A 146 12.72 14.22 -20.02
N VAL A 147 13.33 13.16 -19.49
CA VAL A 147 13.50 11.87 -20.16
C VAL A 147 12.40 10.94 -19.66
N VAL A 148 11.63 10.36 -20.58
CA VAL A 148 10.63 9.33 -20.25
C VAL A 148 11.35 7.98 -20.20
N VAL A 149 11.18 7.27 -19.09
CA VAL A 149 11.74 5.93 -18.85
C VAL A 149 10.59 4.96 -18.75
N GLU A 150 10.61 3.93 -19.58
CA GLU A 150 9.65 2.81 -19.50
C GLU A 150 10.03 1.91 -18.32
N LEU A 151 9.06 1.60 -17.47
CA LEU A 151 9.32 0.77 -16.29
C LEU A 151 9.83 -0.62 -16.67
N ARG A 152 9.33 -1.17 -17.79
CA ARG A 152 9.80 -2.47 -18.32
C ARG A 152 11.29 -2.51 -18.67
N ASP A 153 11.94 -1.37 -18.85
CA ASP A 153 13.37 -1.26 -19.13
C ASP A 153 14.21 -1.19 -17.86
N VAL A 154 13.56 -0.95 -16.70
CA VAL A 154 14.26 -0.87 -15.42
C VAL A 154 14.52 -2.27 -14.86
N VAL A 155 15.79 -2.58 -14.63
CA VAL A 155 16.26 -3.86 -14.08
C VAL A 155 16.14 -3.88 -12.56
N TYR A 156 16.54 -2.78 -11.92
CA TYR A 156 16.44 -2.65 -10.46
C TYR A 156 16.44 -1.18 -10.03
N PHE A 157 16.03 -0.96 -8.79
CA PHE A 157 16.14 0.33 -8.12
C PHE A 157 17.07 0.17 -6.91
N GLU A 158 17.96 1.14 -6.72
CA GLU A 158 18.86 1.14 -5.56
C GLU A 158 18.89 2.52 -4.88
N SER A 159 18.99 2.52 -3.55
CA SER A 159 19.27 3.72 -2.77
C SER A 159 20.79 3.85 -2.58
N ARG A 160 21.36 4.97 -3.04
CA ARG A 160 22.75 5.35 -2.79
C ARG A 160 22.80 6.76 -2.24
N GLY A 161 23.25 6.90 -0.99
CA GLY A 161 23.18 8.17 -0.28
C GLY A 161 21.72 8.59 -0.08
N GLU A 162 21.42 9.83 -0.46
CA GLU A 162 20.08 10.41 -0.34
C GLU A 162 19.18 10.18 -1.57
N LEU A 163 19.70 9.54 -2.62
CA LEU A 163 19.00 9.36 -3.88
C LEU A 163 18.63 7.90 -4.12
N VAL A 164 17.47 7.72 -4.76
CA VAL A 164 17.07 6.47 -5.36
C VAL A 164 17.40 6.51 -6.86
N TRP A 165 17.96 5.43 -7.36
CA TRP A 165 18.34 5.29 -8.76
C TRP A 165 17.52 4.19 -9.42
N ALA A 166 16.88 4.50 -10.53
CA ALA A 166 16.35 3.52 -11.46
C ALA A 166 17.46 3.12 -12.45
N VAL A 167 17.79 1.84 -12.51
CA VAL A 167 18.87 1.31 -13.34
C VAL A 167 18.29 0.48 -14.47
N THR A 168 18.58 0.89 -15.70
CA THR A 168 18.28 0.17 -16.94
C THR A 168 19.58 -0.44 -17.48
N GLU A 169 19.49 -1.27 -18.53
CA GLU A 169 20.70 -1.84 -19.16
C GLU A 169 21.69 -0.78 -19.71
N ARG A 170 21.22 0.44 -19.98
CA ARG A 170 22.02 1.48 -20.65
C ARG A 170 22.30 2.68 -19.80
N ASP A 171 21.41 3.03 -18.89
CA ASP A 171 21.45 4.30 -18.16
C ASP A 171 21.00 4.16 -16.70
N ARG A 172 21.28 5.19 -15.91
CA ARG A 172 20.81 5.35 -14.53
C ARG A 172 20.09 6.68 -14.38
N PHE A 173 18.96 6.68 -13.71
CA PHE A 173 18.10 7.85 -13.52
C PHE A 173 17.87 8.10 -12.04
N ALA A 174 18.22 9.29 -11.56
CA ALA A 174 17.97 9.68 -10.18
C ALA A 174 16.48 10.05 -9.98
N LEU A 175 15.87 9.48 -8.96
CA LEU A 175 14.47 9.69 -8.59
C LEU A 175 14.39 10.55 -7.33
N GLY A 176 13.40 11.43 -7.27
CA GLY A 176 13.14 12.29 -6.11
C GLY A 176 12.30 11.65 -5.02
N GLN A 177 11.93 10.38 -5.15
CA GLN A 177 11.09 9.65 -4.20
C GLN A 177 11.89 8.58 -3.44
N THR A 178 11.34 8.08 -2.33
CA THR A 178 11.98 7.03 -1.53
C THR A 178 11.73 5.64 -2.11
N LEU A 179 12.57 4.65 -1.76
CA LEU A 179 12.33 3.26 -2.14
C LEU A 179 11.03 2.70 -1.55
N THR A 180 10.61 3.17 -0.39
CA THR A 180 9.35 2.74 0.25
C THR A 180 8.15 3.21 -0.58
N THR A 181 8.12 4.50 -0.93
CA THR A 181 7.05 5.05 -1.80
C THR A 181 7.03 4.32 -3.15
N LEU A 182 8.20 4.07 -3.73
CA LEU A 182 8.32 3.39 -5.00
C LEU A 182 7.84 1.93 -4.92
N ALA A 183 8.14 1.23 -3.82
CA ALA A 183 7.68 -0.15 -3.61
C ALA A 183 6.15 -0.27 -3.57
N ASP A 184 5.45 0.77 -3.09
CA ASP A 184 3.99 0.83 -3.02
C ASP A 184 3.35 1.09 -4.41
N GLU A 185 4.09 1.72 -5.34
CA GLU A 185 3.64 2.04 -6.70
C GLU A 185 3.94 0.93 -7.72
N LEU A 186 4.90 0.05 -7.42
CA LEU A 186 5.35 -1.01 -8.32
C LEU A 186 4.49 -2.27 -8.23
N ASP A 187 4.32 -2.94 -9.37
CA ASP A 187 3.68 -4.27 -9.39
C ASP A 187 4.52 -5.27 -8.61
N GLU A 188 4.00 -5.71 -7.47
CA GLU A 188 4.68 -6.72 -6.65
C GLU A 188 4.89 -8.06 -7.37
N LYS A 189 4.13 -8.38 -8.43
CA LYS A 189 4.33 -9.59 -9.24
C LYS A 189 5.56 -9.48 -10.14
N VAL A 190 5.95 -8.26 -10.49
CA VAL A 190 7.09 -7.96 -11.37
C VAL A 190 8.32 -7.54 -10.56
N TYR A 191 8.12 -6.73 -9.53
CA TYR A 191 9.18 -6.15 -8.71
C TYR A 191 9.16 -6.72 -7.30
N PHE A 192 10.35 -6.90 -6.74
CA PHE A 192 10.52 -7.44 -5.40
C PHE A 192 11.53 -6.61 -4.60
N GLN A 193 11.08 -6.07 -3.47
CA GLN A 193 12.00 -5.39 -2.55
C GLN A 193 12.83 -6.45 -1.82
N CYS A 194 14.02 -6.72 -2.32
CA CYS A 194 14.94 -7.72 -1.77
C CYS A 194 15.74 -7.21 -0.56
N HIS A 195 15.87 -5.90 -0.42
CA HIS A 195 16.58 -5.24 0.69
C HIS A 195 15.99 -3.85 0.94
N ARG A 196 16.21 -3.28 2.13
CA ARG A 196 15.80 -1.89 2.44
C ARG A 196 16.37 -0.84 1.47
N SER A 197 17.46 -1.16 0.79
CA SER A 197 18.12 -0.29 -0.18
C SER A 197 17.97 -0.76 -1.63
N CYS A 198 17.16 -1.80 -1.91
CA CYS A 198 17.09 -2.34 -3.26
C CYS A 198 15.73 -3.00 -3.56
N ILE A 199 15.20 -2.69 -4.76
CA ILE A 199 14.05 -3.36 -5.38
C ILE A 199 14.54 -3.92 -6.71
N VAL A 200 14.28 -5.19 -6.99
CA VAL A 200 14.72 -5.86 -8.21
C VAL A 200 13.53 -6.33 -9.05
N ARG A 201 13.69 -6.35 -10.32
CA ARG A 201 12.77 -7.00 -11.23
C ARG A 201 12.99 -8.52 -11.18
N ILE A 202 11.93 -9.28 -10.88
CA ILE A 202 12.04 -10.73 -10.53
C ILE A 202 12.58 -11.53 -11.72
N ASP A 203 12.12 -11.26 -12.93
CA ASP A 203 12.55 -11.94 -14.16
C ASP A 203 13.99 -11.61 -14.58
N ARG A 204 14.62 -10.62 -13.92
CA ARG A 204 16.03 -10.26 -14.11
C ARG A 204 16.96 -10.86 -13.05
N ILE A 205 16.44 -11.70 -12.16
CA ILE A 205 17.29 -12.45 -11.22
C ILE A 205 17.89 -13.66 -11.96
N ARG A 206 19.19 -13.58 -12.24
CA ARG A 206 19.93 -14.67 -12.93
C ARG A 206 20.39 -15.74 -11.95
N THR A 207 20.89 -15.35 -10.79
CA THR A 207 21.42 -16.29 -9.79
C THR A 207 21.16 -15.81 -8.37
N ILE A 208 20.94 -16.75 -7.47
CA ILE A 208 20.83 -16.51 -6.02
C ILE A 208 22.07 -17.16 -5.37
N GLU A 209 23.04 -16.34 -4.98
CA GLU A 209 24.34 -16.76 -4.47
C GLU A 209 24.36 -16.74 -2.93
N PRO A 210 24.91 -17.77 -2.27
CA PRO A 210 25.21 -17.66 -0.83
C PRO A 210 26.22 -16.54 -0.57
N ALA A 211 25.97 -15.72 0.47
CA ALA A 211 26.85 -14.60 0.84
C ALA A 211 27.37 -14.71 2.28
N GLY A 212 27.44 -15.93 2.82
CA GLY A 212 27.83 -16.26 4.19
C GLY A 212 26.77 -17.07 4.93
N ALA A 213 26.92 -17.25 6.24
CA ALA A 213 25.98 -18.02 7.05
C ALA A 213 24.57 -17.41 7.02
N ARG A 214 23.64 -18.03 6.26
CA ARG A 214 22.23 -17.68 6.12
C ARG A 214 21.95 -16.31 5.44
N SER A 215 22.87 -15.79 4.64
CA SER A 215 22.65 -14.62 3.80
C SER A 215 22.82 -14.95 2.33
N TYR A 216 22.14 -14.19 1.46
CA TYR A 216 22.19 -14.39 0.01
C TYR A 216 22.43 -13.06 -0.69
N ARG A 217 22.92 -13.14 -1.92
CA ARG A 217 22.97 -12.04 -2.89
C ARG A 217 22.25 -12.47 -4.16
N LEU A 218 21.65 -11.52 -4.82
CA LEU A 218 21.04 -11.72 -6.14
C LEU A 218 21.98 -11.16 -7.19
N LEU A 219 22.38 -12.00 -8.13
CA LEU A 219 23.07 -11.59 -9.35
C LEU A 219 21.98 -11.29 -10.38
N LEU A 220 21.97 -10.09 -10.93
CA LEU A 220 20.97 -9.66 -11.90
C LEU A 220 21.50 -9.79 -13.32
N ASP A 221 20.59 -10.05 -14.24
CA ASP A 221 20.84 -10.05 -15.69
C ASP A 221 20.94 -8.58 -16.17
N HIS A 222 22.18 -8.10 -16.21
CA HIS A 222 22.54 -6.74 -16.59
C HIS A 222 24.02 -6.72 -17.04
N PRO A 223 24.44 -5.86 -17.99
CA PRO A 223 25.80 -5.81 -18.50
C PRO A 223 26.92 -5.68 -17.42
N ASP A 224 26.61 -4.98 -16.32
CA ASP A 224 27.55 -4.79 -15.21
C ASP A 224 27.55 -5.92 -14.16
N ASP A 225 26.73 -6.96 -14.34
CA ASP A 225 26.58 -8.09 -13.40
C ASP A 225 26.39 -7.66 -11.93
N PRO A 226 25.44 -6.78 -11.61
CA PRO A 226 25.29 -6.23 -10.26
C PRO A 226 24.86 -7.32 -9.28
N ARG A 227 25.51 -7.34 -8.10
CA ARG A 227 25.18 -8.20 -6.97
C ARG A 227 24.52 -7.40 -5.88
N VAL A 228 23.22 -7.59 -5.70
CA VAL A 228 22.43 -6.88 -4.70
C VAL A 228 22.14 -7.76 -3.48
N PRO A 229 22.08 -7.20 -2.27
CA PRO A 229 21.84 -7.98 -1.07
C PRO A 229 20.39 -8.50 -1.01
N LEU A 230 20.19 -9.71 -0.51
CA LEU A 230 18.89 -10.25 -0.14
C LEU A 230 18.79 -10.31 1.39
N ALA A 231 17.89 -9.54 1.97
CA ALA A 231 17.66 -9.53 3.40
C ALA A 231 17.09 -10.88 3.89
N ARG A 232 17.41 -11.27 5.11
CA ARG A 232 17.05 -12.57 5.67
C ARG A 232 15.53 -12.79 5.73
N ASP A 233 14.81 -11.79 6.19
CA ASP A 233 13.35 -11.77 6.28
C ASP A 233 12.68 -11.82 4.89
N ARG A 234 13.36 -11.35 3.85
CA ARG A 234 12.88 -11.35 2.47
C ARG A 234 13.16 -12.66 1.73
N SER A 235 14.10 -13.47 2.19
CA SER A 235 14.47 -14.73 1.51
C SER A 235 13.34 -15.76 1.48
N ALA A 236 12.51 -15.82 2.52
CA ALA A 236 11.31 -16.67 2.55
C ALA A 236 10.29 -16.25 1.48
N LYS A 237 9.99 -14.94 1.41
CA LYS A 237 9.06 -14.37 0.41
C LYS A 237 9.56 -14.55 -1.03
N LEU A 238 10.86 -14.50 -1.26
CA LEU A 238 11.42 -14.75 -2.59
C LEU A 238 11.25 -16.22 -3.00
N ARG A 239 11.36 -17.18 -2.07
CA ARG A 239 11.14 -18.62 -2.35
C ARG A 239 9.71 -18.95 -2.76
N GLU A 240 8.73 -18.19 -2.31
CA GLU A 240 7.34 -18.34 -2.73
C GLU A 240 7.14 -17.96 -4.21
N ARG A 241 8.01 -17.07 -4.72
CA ARG A 241 7.97 -16.57 -6.09
C ARG A 241 8.92 -17.31 -7.03
N ILE A 242 10.09 -17.69 -6.53
CA ILE A 242 11.12 -18.48 -7.23
C ILE A 242 11.43 -19.67 -6.34
N PRO A 243 10.79 -20.84 -6.56
CA PRO A 243 11.04 -22.04 -5.78
C PRO A 243 12.50 -22.51 -5.93
N PHE A 244 13.21 -22.68 -4.81
CA PHE A 244 14.57 -23.21 -4.81
C PHE A 244 14.50 -24.73 -4.85
N LEU A 245 14.48 -25.30 -6.05
CA LEU A 245 14.51 -26.75 -6.25
C LEU A 245 15.92 -27.29 -5.95
N ARG A 246 16.00 -28.46 -5.33
CA ARG A 246 17.25 -29.17 -5.04
C ARG A 246 17.58 -30.13 -6.15
#